data_16f2e8b7ce0ea34465da78d05df70d7d
#
_entry.id   16f2e8b7ce0ea34465da78d05df70d7d
#
_cell.length_a   1.000
_cell.length_b   1.000
_cell.length_c   1.000
_cell.angle_alpha   90.00
_cell.angle_beta   90.00
_cell.angle_gamma   90.00
#
_symmetry.space_group_name_H-M   'P 1'
#
loop_
_entity.id
_entity.type
_entity.pdbx_description
1 polymer ?
#
loop_
_entity_poly.entity_id
_entity_poly.type
_entity_poly.pdbx_seq_one_letter_code
_entity_poly.pdbx_strand_id
1 'polypeptide(L)'
;TYPGMGKNGADVDKLSRGEVVQKKMDSAGQWTEKASGAAPKYPHNKVIKTPSGHIIELDDTPGKERIHIVHKSGTYHEFHTDGTVVSSVKGDNYQVVQKGLFIHVHGNANIVVDGNVQETIKGNKTSNISGNYTVTCNSYSMKTKGSWSNNVGSSGLIKCGGSLTEKAGVIYLN
;
A
#
# COMPACT_ATOMS: atom_id res chain seq x y z
N THR A 1 -23.55 10.65 -20.65
CA THR A 1 -22.85 9.60 -21.46
C THR A 1 -21.80 10.30 -22.30
N TYR A 2 -20.55 9.97 -22.14
CA TYR A 2 -19.46 10.50 -22.95
C TYR A 2 -19.47 9.78 -24.33
N PRO A 3 -19.80 10.45 -25.45
CA PRO A 3 -19.86 9.79 -26.74
C PRO A 3 -18.44 9.39 -27.20
N GLY A 4 -18.25 8.16 -27.61
CA GLY A 4 -17.05 7.72 -28.35
C GLY A 4 -16.04 6.88 -27.61
N MET A 5 -16.39 6.24 -26.48
CA MET A 5 -15.49 5.27 -25.85
C MET A 5 -15.71 3.86 -26.41
N GLY A 6 -14.64 3.25 -26.93
CA GLY A 6 -14.58 1.82 -27.20
C GLY A 6 -14.70 0.98 -25.91
N LYS A 7 -14.67 -0.36 -26.03
CA LYS A 7 -14.90 -1.29 -24.91
C LYS A 7 -14.08 -1.02 -23.63
N ASN A 8 -12.89 -0.38 -23.74
CA ASN A 8 -12.08 0.03 -22.59
C ASN A 8 -12.54 1.33 -21.91
N GLY A 9 -13.42 2.12 -22.56
CA GLY A 9 -13.98 3.34 -21.99
C GLY A 9 -15.10 3.10 -20.97
N ALA A 10 -15.78 1.96 -21.05
CA ALA A 10 -16.84 1.61 -20.12
C ALA A 10 -16.36 1.46 -18.67
N ASP A 11 -15.16 0.92 -18.49
CA ASP A 11 -14.59 0.74 -17.14
C ASP A 11 -14.11 2.06 -16.54
N VAL A 12 -13.57 2.96 -17.37
CA VAL A 12 -13.19 4.31 -16.95
C VAL A 12 -14.42 5.14 -16.58
N ASP A 13 -15.51 5.02 -17.34
CA ASP A 13 -16.78 5.67 -17.00
C ASP A 13 -17.38 5.14 -15.70
N LYS A 14 -17.32 3.85 -15.46
CA LYS A 14 -17.75 3.23 -14.20
C LYS A 14 -16.91 3.69 -13.02
N LEU A 15 -15.58 3.74 -13.18
CA LEU A 15 -14.65 4.29 -12.19
C LEU A 15 -14.96 5.77 -11.91
N SER A 16 -15.21 6.58 -12.93
CA SER A 16 -15.54 8.00 -12.77
C SER A 16 -16.86 8.23 -12.05
N ARG A 17 -17.79 7.28 -12.11
CA ARG A 17 -19.07 7.30 -11.38
C ARG A 17 -19.01 6.60 -10.02
N GLY A 18 -17.85 6.07 -9.61
CA GLY A 18 -17.71 5.29 -8.37
C GLY A 18 -18.42 3.92 -8.41
N GLU A 19 -18.77 3.43 -9.61
CA GLU A 19 -19.46 2.14 -9.77
C GLU A 19 -18.54 0.93 -9.70
N VAL A 20 -17.22 1.14 -9.81
CA VAL A 20 -16.21 0.08 -9.70
C VAL A 20 -15.40 0.30 -8.45
N VAL A 21 -15.52 -0.61 -7.51
CA VAL A 21 -14.72 -0.64 -6.28
C VAL A 21 -13.66 -1.71 -6.41
N GLN A 22 -12.40 -1.34 -6.27
CA GLN A 22 -11.30 -2.30 -6.19
C GLN A 22 -11.34 -2.99 -4.82
N LYS A 23 -11.23 -4.31 -4.77
CA LYS A 23 -11.19 -5.03 -3.50
C LYS A 23 -9.90 -4.73 -2.74
N LYS A 24 -10.00 -4.41 -1.45
CA LYS A 24 -8.86 -4.18 -0.57
C LYS A 24 -8.77 -5.26 0.51
N MET A 25 -7.70 -5.23 1.28
CA MET A 25 -7.46 -6.16 2.36
C MET A 25 -8.39 -5.90 3.56
N ASP A 26 -9.08 -6.93 4.00
CA ASP A 26 -9.73 -7.03 5.30
C ASP A 26 -8.87 -7.89 6.27
N SER A 27 -9.40 -8.21 7.43
CA SER A 27 -8.74 -9.09 8.41
C SER A 27 -8.50 -10.52 7.92
N ALA A 28 -9.13 -10.93 6.82
CA ALA A 28 -8.94 -12.23 6.16
C ALA A 28 -7.92 -12.17 5.01
N GLY A 29 -7.24 -11.03 4.79
CA GLY A 29 -6.22 -10.87 3.77
C GLY A 29 -6.75 -10.39 2.42
N GLN A 30 -8.01 -9.97 2.32
CA GLN A 30 -8.57 -9.39 1.08
C GLN A 30 -8.44 -7.87 1.09
N TRP A 31 -8.10 -7.30 -0.06
CA TRP A 31 -7.98 -5.86 -0.24
C TRP A 31 -9.24 -5.28 -0.89
N THR A 32 -9.90 -4.29 -0.25
CA THR A 32 -11.05 -3.55 -0.81
C THR A 32 -10.78 -2.04 -0.73
N GLU A 33 -10.74 -1.36 -1.85
CA GLU A 33 -10.62 0.09 -1.92
C GLU A 33 -11.91 0.77 -1.41
N LYS A 34 -11.76 1.93 -0.77
CA LYS A 34 -12.91 2.73 -0.35
C LYS A 34 -13.62 3.28 -1.59
N ALA A 35 -14.94 3.08 -1.69
CA ALA A 35 -15.75 3.65 -2.77
C ALA A 35 -15.71 5.19 -2.71
N SER A 36 -15.59 5.84 -3.86
CA SER A 36 -15.52 7.30 -3.93
C SER A 36 -16.81 7.99 -3.51
N GLY A 37 -17.95 7.32 -3.66
CA GLY A 37 -19.27 7.91 -3.43
C GLY A 37 -19.61 9.05 -4.39
N ALA A 38 -18.83 9.23 -5.46
CA ALA A 38 -19.02 10.27 -6.45
C ALA A 38 -20.38 10.15 -7.16
N ALA A 39 -21.05 11.27 -7.35
CA ALA A 39 -22.31 11.38 -8.07
C ALA A 39 -22.38 12.74 -8.79
N PRO A 40 -21.53 12.96 -9.81
CA PRO A 40 -21.38 14.26 -10.46
C PRO A 40 -22.70 14.71 -11.11
N LYS A 41 -23.03 15.99 -10.91
CA LYS A 41 -24.23 16.62 -11.46
C LYS A 41 -23.87 17.89 -12.22
N TYR A 42 -24.34 18.01 -13.46
CA TYR A 42 -24.27 19.25 -14.19
C TYR A 42 -25.13 20.33 -13.48
N PRO A 43 -24.68 21.60 -13.35
CA PRO A 43 -23.46 22.18 -13.93
C PRO A 43 -22.23 22.17 -13.02
N HIS A 44 -22.23 21.41 -11.94
CA HIS A 44 -21.19 21.43 -10.90
C HIS A 44 -19.89 20.75 -11.31
N ASN A 45 -19.94 19.80 -12.26
CA ASN A 45 -18.74 19.10 -12.70
C ASN A 45 -18.12 19.74 -13.96
N LYS A 46 -16.78 19.83 -13.95
CA LYS A 46 -15.95 20.26 -15.09
C LYS A 46 -15.06 19.11 -15.51
N VAL A 47 -15.16 18.69 -16.76
CA VAL A 47 -14.44 17.54 -17.30
C VAL A 47 -13.61 17.95 -18.50
N ILE A 48 -12.31 17.66 -18.45
CA ILE A 48 -11.37 17.72 -19.56
C ILE A 48 -11.11 16.29 -20.00
N LYS A 49 -11.46 15.97 -21.25
CA LYS A 49 -11.27 14.66 -21.84
C LYS A 49 -10.48 14.76 -23.13
N THR A 50 -9.46 13.92 -23.27
CA THR A 50 -8.69 13.83 -24.52
C THR A 50 -9.31 12.80 -25.47
N PRO A 51 -9.05 12.92 -26.80
CA PRO A 51 -9.52 11.91 -27.78
C PRO A 51 -9.05 10.48 -27.46
N SER A 52 -7.89 10.32 -26.81
CA SER A 52 -7.33 9.04 -26.41
C SER A 52 -7.96 8.44 -25.15
N GLY A 53 -8.80 9.20 -24.42
CA GLY A 53 -9.54 8.72 -23.24
C GLY A 53 -8.93 9.07 -21.89
N HIS A 54 -7.98 10.02 -21.80
CA HIS A 54 -7.55 10.58 -20.51
C HIS A 54 -8.61 11.56 -20.00
N ILE A 55 -8.80 11.62 -18.68
CA ILE A 55 -9.82 12.45 -18.03
C ILE A 55 -9.19 13.20 -16.86
N ILE A 56 -9.52 14.49 -16.74
CA ILE A 56 -9.39 15.28 -15.52
C ILE A 56 -10.77 15.81 -15.18
N GLU A 57 -11.28 15.48 -14.02
CA GLU A 57 -12.59 15.94 -13.55
C GLU A 57 -12.43 16.69 -12.22
N LEU A 58 -13.06 17.86 -12.17
CA LEU A 58 -13.29 18.63 -10.96
C LEU A 58 -14.79 18.64 -10.74
N ASP A 59 -15.26 18.01 -9.67
CA ASP A 59 -16.67 17.89 -9.33
C ASP A 59 -16.96 18.67 -8.04
N ASP A 60 -17.74 19.72 -8.15
CA ASP A 60 -18.21 20.57 -7.06
C ASP A 60 -19.67 20.25 -6.67
N THR A 61 -20.19 19.07 -7.03
CA THR A 61 -21.54 18.64 -6.63
C THR A 61 -21.64 18.61 -5.10
N PRO A 62 -22.55 19.37 -4.48
CA PRO A 62 -22.64 19.50 -3.04
C PRO A 62 -22.74 18.15 -2.30
N GLY A 63 -21.81 17.91 -1.37
CA GLY A 63 -21.67 16.67 -0.60
C GLY A 63 -21.18 15.46 -1.43
N LYS A 64 -20.66 15.70 -2.64
CA LYS A 64 -20.11 14.69 -3.56
C LYS A 64 -18.86 15.20 -4.29
N GLU A 65 -18.23 16.23 -3.74
CA GLU A 65 -17.07 16.89 -4.32
C GLU A 65 -15.94 15.88 -4.55
N ARG A 66 -15.25 16.02 -5.72
CA ARG A 66 -14.19 15.10 -6.10
C ARG A 66 -13.18 15.76 -7.05
N ILE A 67 -11.92 15.38 -6.91
CA ILE A 67 -10.90 15.59 -7.95
C ILE A 67 -10.50 14.21 -8.47
N HIS A 68 -10.57 14.00 -9.79
CA HIS A 68 -10.28 12.71 -10.40
C HIS A 68 -9.42 12.85 -11.64
N ILE A 69 -8.25 12.24 -11.64
CA ILE A 69 -7.29 12.22 -12.77
C ILE A 69 -7.15 10.77 -13.23
N VAL A 70 -7.51 10.49 -14.47
CA VAL A 70 -7.56 9.13 -15.04
C VAL A 70 -6.73 9.02 -16.30
N HIS A 71 -5.86 8.03 -16.35
CA HIS A 71 -5.20 7.59 -17.57
C HIS A 71 -6.11 6.58 -18.30
N LYS A 72 -6.06 6.57 -19.64
CA LYS A 72 -6.85 5.65 -20.48
C LYS A 72 -6.71 4.16 -20.13
N SER A 73 -5.63 3.75 -19.47
CA SER A 73 -5.41 2.37 -19.00
C SER A 73 -6.23 2.00 -17.76
N GLY A 74 -6.89 2.98 -17.13
CA GLY A 74 -7.56 2.83 -15.85
C GLY A 74 -6.67 3.09 -14.62
N THR A 75 -5.43 3.52 -14.80
CA THR A 75 -4.63 4.13 -13.72
C THR A 75 -5.24 5.47 -13.35
N TYR A 76 -5.45 5.73 -12.04
CA TYR A 76 -6.05 6.97 -11.59
C TYR A 76 -5.52 7.46 -10.25
N HIS A 77 -5.74 8.74 -10.00
CA HIS A 77 -5.54 9.41 -8.73
C HIS A 77 -6.81 10.18 -8.38
N GLU A 78 -7.37 9.95 -7.21
CA GLU A 78 -8.67 10.49 -6.81
C GLU A 78 -8.63 11.05 -5.39
N PHE A 79 -9.23 12.22 -5.20
CA PHE A 79 -9.52 12.83 -3.90
C PHE A 79 -11.02 12.76 -3.67
N HIS A 80 -11.43 12.08 -2.60
CA HIS A 80 -12.84 11.94 -2.24
C HIS A 80 -13.34 13.14 -1.42
N THR A 81 -14.66 13.29 -1.34
CA THR A 81 -15.35 14.31 -0.54
C THR A 81 -14.86 14.40 0.91
N ASP A 82 -14.49 13.29 1.52
CA ASP A 82 -14.01 13.22 2.91
C ASP A 82 -12.49 13.38 3.05
N GLY A 83 -11.80 13.76 1.99
CA GLY A 83 -10.36 13.93 1.95
C GLY A 83 -9.55 12.62 1.78
N THR A 84 -10.21 11.47 1.63
CA THR A 84 -9.50 10.22 1.30
C THR A 84 -8.83 10.36 -0.06
N VAL A 85 -7.58 9.94 -0.16
CA VAL A 85 -6.82 9.90 -1.42
C VAL A 85 -6.64 8.45 -1.84
N VAL A 86 -6.99 8.15 -3.09
CA VAL A 86 -6.77 6.85 -3.71
C VAL A 86 -5.85 7.00 -4.91
N SER A 87 -4.80 6.20 -4.96
CA SER A 87 -3.92 6.06 -6.13
C SER A 87 -3.94 4.61 -6.58
N SER A 88 -4.53 4.35 -7.73
CA SER A 88 -4.64 3.01 -8.33
C SER A 88 -3.81 2.95 -9.60
N VAL A 89 -2.82 2.06 -9.62
CA VAL A 89 -1.89 1.91 -10.73
C VAL A 89 -2.08 0.54 -11.38
N LYS A 90 -2.37 0.52 -12.69
CA LYS A 90 -2.59 -0.72 -13.46
C LYS A 90 -1.30 -1.34 -13.99
N GLY A 91 -0.22 -0.60 -14.01
CA GLY A 91 1.12 -1.07 -14.37
C GLY A 91 2.07 -0.97 -13.19
N ASP A 92 3.36 -0.85 -13.46
CA ASP A 92 4.38 -0.64 -12.44
C ASP A 92 4.30 0.77 -11.86
N ASN A 93 4.63 0.89 -10.58
CA ASN A 93 4.77 2.17 -9.89
C ASN A 93 6.21 2.37 -9.43
N TYR A 94 6.90 3.35 -9.98
CA TYR A 94 8.27 3.71 -9.61
C TYR A 94 8.26 4.99 -8.76
N GLN A 95 8.78 4.89 -7.53
CA GLN A 95 9.01 6.05 -6.68
C GLN A 95 10.52 6.25 -6.49
N VAL A 96 11.07 7.31 -7.09
CA VAL A 96 12.49 7.69 -6.99
C VAL A 96 12.59 8.99 -6.21
N VAL A 97 13.27 8.96 -5.06
CA VAL A 97 13.44 10.11 -4.19
C VAL A 97 14.93 10.45 -4.09
N GLN A 98 15.33 11.61 -4.60
CA GLN A 98 16.73 12.03 -4.66
C GLN A 98 17.33 12.45 -3.32
N LYS A 99 16.51 12.77 -2.33
CA LYS A 99 16.95 13.20 -0.98
C LYS A 99 16.36 12.31 0.10
N GLY A 100 15.37 12.77 0.84
CA GLY A 100 14.74 12.05 1.94
C GLY A 100 13.30 11.71 1.63
N LEU A 101 12.84 10.54 2.07
CA LEU A 101 11.42 10.17 2.10
C LEU A 101 10.98 10.13 3.56
N PHE A 102 9.94 10.91 3.90
CA PHE A 102 9.36 10.97 5.23
C PHE A 102 7.91 10.52 5.17
N ILE A 103 7.57 9.50 5.96
CA ILE A 103 6.20 8.97 6.05
C ILE A 103 5.80 9.01 7.53
N HIS A 104 4.71 9.71 7.85
CA HIS A 104 4.12 9.75 9.17
C HIS A 104 2.65 9.34 9.09
N VAL A 105 2.28 8.26 9.77
CA VAL A 105 0.92 7.72 9.81
C VAL A 105 0.43 7.77 11.25
N HIS A 106 -0.64 8.55 11.52
CA HIS A 106 -1.25 8.62 12.85
C HIS A 106 -2.09 7.39 13.20
N GLY A 107 -2.51 6.61 12.20
CA GLY A 107 -3.28 5.40 12.37
C GLY A 107 -2.49 4.15 11.99
N ASN A 108 -3.18 3.14 11.51
CA ASN A 108 -2.58 1.89 11.07
C ASN A 108 -1.97 2.02 9.68
N ALA A 109 -0.82 1.41 9.46
CA ALA A 109 -0.25 1.20 8.13
C ALA A 109 -0.35 -0.29 7.76
N ASN A 110 -1.02 -0.60 6.64
CA ASN A 110 -1.16 -1.95 6.12
C ASN A 110 -0.40 -2.08 4.80
N ILE A 111 0.52 -3.02 4.73
CA ILE A 111 1.31 -3.31 3.52
C ILE A 111 1.09 -4.77 3.15
N VAL A 112 0.62 -5.03 1.95
CA VAL A 112 0.41 -6.37 1.41
C VAL A 112 1.16 -6.51 0.12
N VAL A 113 1.90 -7.59 0.00
CA VAL A 113 2.66 -7.93 -1.20
C VAL A 113 2.41 -9.40 -1.53
N ASP A 114 1.77 -9.65 -2.68
CA ASP A 114 1.48 -11.01 -3.15
C ASP A 114 2.72 -11.72 -3.71
N GLY A 115 3.78 -10.97 -3.96
CA GLY A 115 5.07 -11.45 -4.45
C GLY A 115 6.19 -11.33 -3.42
N ASN A 116 7.41 -11.16 -3.91
CA ASN A 116 8.59 -11.02 -3.06
C ASN A 116 8.81 -9.56 -2.64
N VAL A 117 9.33 -9.37 -1.42
CA VAL A 117 9.86 -8.08 -0.94
C VAL A 117 11.36 -8.17 -0.86
N GLN A 118 12.05 -7.22 -1.49
CA GLN A 118 13.50 -7.04 -1.35
C GLN A 118 13.79 -5.68 -0.75
N GLU A 119 14.52 -5.67 0.37
CA GLU A 119 14.98 -4.45 1.03
C GLU A 119 16.50 -4.41 1.05
N THR A 120 17.11 -3.34 0.54
CA THR A 120 18.57 -3.13 0.58
C THR A 120 18.87 -1.79 1.24
N ILE A 121 19.58 -1.83 2.37
CA ILE A 121 19.97 -0.65 3.14
C ILE A 121 21.49 -0.60 3.23
N LYS A 122 22.10 0.46 2.70
CA LYS A 122 23.56 0.66 2.76
C LYS A 122 24.03 1.25 4.09
N GLY A 123 23.13 1.84 4.85
CA GLY A 123 23.38 2.40 6.18
C GLY A 123 22.77 1.54 7.29
N ASN A 124 22.33 2.17 8.36
CA ASN A 124 21.71 1.51 9.50
C ASN A 124 20.21 1.32 9.31
N LYS A 125 19.66 0.23 9.83
CA LYS A 125 18.22 0.03 10.01
C LYS A 125 17.91 -0.03 11.50
N THR A 126 16.99 0.81 11.97
CA THR A 126 16.48 0.80 13.34
C THR A 126 14.98 0.53 13.33
N SER A 127 14.53 -0.36 14.21
CA SER A 127 13.11 -0.66 14.40
C SER A 127 12.78 -0.55 15.89
N ASN A 128 11.92 0.42 16.26
CA ASN A 128 11.45 0.62 17.63
C ASN A 128 9.96 0.26 17.68
N ILE A 129 9.61 -0.77 18.44
CA ILE A 129 8.26 -1.29 18.55
C ILE A 129 7.87 -1.33 20.02
N SER A 130 6.87 -0.53 20.42
CA SER A 130 6.36 -0.50 21.80
C SER A 130 5.43 -1.67 22.12
N GLY A 131 4.88 -2.32 21.10
CA GLY A 131 4.03 -3.51 21.23
C GLY A 131 4.75 -4.78 20.87
N ASN A 132 4.03 -5.76 20.35
CA ASN A 132 4.58 -7.05 19.95
C ASN A 132 5.23 -6.97 18.56
N TYR A 133 6.34 -7.67 18.42
CA TYR A 133 6.96 -7.96 17.13
C TYR A 133 6.87 -9.45 16.83
N THR A 134 6.15 -9.83 15.79
CA THR A 134 5.96 -11.23 15.40
C THR A 134 6.47 -11.46 13.99
N VAL A 135 7.28 -12.49 13.81
CA VAL A 135 7.75 -12.96 12.49
C VAL A 135 7.29 -14.40 12.30
N THR A 136 6.55 -14.65 11.23
CA THR A 136 6.14 -16.00 10.80
C THR A 136 6.66 -16.25 9.40
N CYS A 137 7.47 -17.28 9.21
CA CYS A 137 8.07 -17.65 7.94
C CYS A 137 8.40 -19.14 7.90
N ASN A 138 8.58 -19.69 6.70
CA ASN A 138 9.02 -21.08 6.51
C ASN A 138 10.48 -21.29 6.93
N SER A 139 11.33 -20.32 6.64
CA SER A 139 12.76 -20.36 7.00
C SER A 139 13.22 -18.97 7.42
N TYR A 140 13.98 -18.90 8.49
CA TYR A 140 14.60 -17.67 8.99
C TYR A 140 16.12 -17.83 9.03
N SER A 141 16.83 -16.92 8.40
CA SER A 141 18.29 -16.88 8.42
C SER A 141 18.79 -15.49 8.79
N MET A 142 19.68 -15.41 9.78
CA MET A 142 20.36 -14.19 10.17
C MET A 142 21.86 -14.39 10.12
N LYS A 143 22.59 -13.51 9.43
CA LYS A 143 24.03 -13.52 9.33
C LYS A 143 24.59 -12.16 9.72
N THR A 144 25.44 -12.14 10.74
CA THR A 144 26.17 -10.95 11.20
C THR A 144 27.66 -11.14 10.98
N LYS A 145 28.37 -10.06 10.64
CA LYS A 145 29.87 -10.09 10.59
C LYS A 145 30.50 -9.74 11.91
N GLY A 146 29.80 -9.03 12.76
CA GLY A 146 30.25 -8.63 14.10
C GLY A 146 29.47 -9.36 15.20
N SER A 147 29.25 -8.69 16.30
CA SER A 147 28.48 -9.23 17.42
C SER A 147 27.00 -9.30 17.13
N TRP A 148 26.37 -10.31 17.69
CA TRP A 148 24.93 -10.42 17.84
C TRP A 148 24.58 -10.43 19.32
N SER A 149 23.56 -9.70 19.74
CA SER A 149 23.09 -9.67 21.12
C SER A 149 21.58 -9.82 21.15
N ASN A 150 21.06 -10.68 22.01
CA ASN A 150 19.66 -10.83 22.33
C ASN A 150 19.48 -10.63 23.84
N ASN A 151 18.84 -9.55 24.24
CA ASN A 151 18.59 -9.23 25.64
C ASN A 151 17.09 -9.37 25.93
N VAL A 152 16.75 -10.29 26.81
CA VAL A 152 15.37 -10.62 27.18
C VAL A 152 15.18 -10.27 28.65
N GLY A 153 14.31 -9.29 28.94
CA GLY A 153 14.11 -8.76 30.30
C GLY A 153 13.35 -9.71 31.26
N SER A 154 12.75 -10.78 30.76
CA SER A 154 12.01 -11.75 31.59
C SER A 154 12.44 -13.18 31.22
N SER A 155 11.65 -13.89 30.42
CA SER A 155 11.94 -15.26 30.02
C SER A 155 12.11 -15.38 28.50
N GLY A 156 13.13 -16.06 28.07
CA GLY A 156 13.35 -16.44 26.66
C GLY A 156 13.09 -17.93 26.47
N LEU A 157 12.46 -18.30 25.35
CA LEU A 157 12.23 -19.68 24.99
C LEU A 157 12.74 -19.95 23.58
N ILE A 158 13.62 -20.94 23.44
CA ILE A 158 13.99 -21.52 22.15
C ILE A 158 13.42 -22.93 22.10
N LYS A 159 12.48 -23.19 21.19
CA LYS A 159 11.86 -24.51 21.01
C LYS A 159 12.14 -25.01 19.60
N CYS A 160 12.79 -26.15 19.49
CA CYS A 160 13.08 -26.82 18.24
C CYS A 160 12.34 -28.15 18.18
N GLY A 161 11.72 -28.49 17.03
CA GLY A 161 11.11 -29.81 16.81
C GLY A 161 12.16 -30.89 16.47
N GLY A 162 13.35 -30.48 16.08
CA GLY A 162 14.50 -31.33 15.80
C GLY A 162 15.71 -30.97 16.69
N SER A 163 16.89 -30.82 16.11
CA SER A 163 18.13 -30.48 16.83
C SER A 163 18.35 -28.98 16.91
N LEU A 164 18.80 -28.50 18.05
CA LEU A 164 19.45 -27.21 18.24
C LEU A 164 20.97 -27.44 18.26
N THR A 165 21.69 -26.77 17.38
CA THR A 165 23.18 -26.84 17.37
C THR A 165 23.72 -25.45 17.67
N GLU A 166 24.49 -25.37 18.78
CA GLU A 166 25.27 -24.19 19.13
C GLU A 166 26.77 -24.55 19.03
N LYS A 167 27.53 -23.70 18.34
CA LYS A 167 28.95 -23.89 18.17
C LYS A 167 29.70 -22.60 18.51
N ALA A 168 30.48 -22.65 19.57
CA ALA A 168 31.29 -21.52 20.04
C ALA A 168 32.60 -22.04 20.64
N GLY A 169 33.62 -21.17 20.79
CA GLY A 169 34.81 -21.48 21.53
C GLY A 169 34.56 -21.70 23.04
N VAL A 170 33.59 -20.93 23.58
CA VAL A 170 33.13 -21.06 24.99
C VAL A 170 31.60 -20.79 24.99
N ILE A 171 30.87 -21.61 25.74
CA ILE A 171 29.44 -21.45 26.03
C ILE A 171 29.30 -21.37 27.55
N TYR A 172 28.73 -20.25 28.04
CA TYR A 172 28.39 -20.10 29.46
C TYR A 172 26.87 -20.31 29.62
N LEU A 173 26.49 -21.26 30.45
CA LEU A 173 25.10 -21.55 30.85
C LEU A 173 25.03 -21.35 32.37
N ASN A 174 24.19 -20.43 32.81
CA ASN A 174 23.91 -20.14 34.22
C ASN A 174 22.58 -20.74 34.64
#